data_dcd7a2aa834f4d40c48a60faf46c7f4f
#
_entry.id   dcd7a2aa834f4d40c48a60faf46c7f4f
#
_cell.length_a   1.000
_cell.length_b   1.000
_cell.length_c   1.000
_cell.angle_alpha   90.00
_cell.angle_beta   90.00
_cell.angle_gamma   90.00
#
_symmetry.space_group_name_H-M   'P 1'
#
loop_
_entity.id
_entity.type
_entity.pdbx_description
1 polymer ?
#
loop_
_entity_poly.entity_id
_entity_poly.type
_entity_poly.pdbx_seq_one_letter_code
_entity_poly.pdbx_strand_id
1 'polypeptide(L)'
;MKKFIKKFIPSDLWDIFRFVHKKFKKPIKNYLKTNFKENVLISYITYPFKNGIILGHTNYAEALEIAKVFNKLGYNVDIVDYDYESNLDYDKYSIIFGFGEPLINSFYRRNHKILTIYYGTGMHVIHQNHATLKRIEEVYKKKGKLLLESGRIVDKAWSVQTSLVDNIITLGNDEVVNSYQKYFSRKIYNIPVSYYKLFDHEEILRNKNFGDAKNHFLWFGSSGLIHKGLDLLLEVFKGFPNLDLHICGPIDNEPKFKAIYYEELYNTKNIHTYGYQNIQSKSFKDIISKCAFIIFPSCSEGEPSSVINVMVYGLIPIVTNAAGIRIKDFDIEIKELTQESIKEAINKAINLNVDEIKKRSLKCANDTINDHSIEKYSYELKKALIDILSKKHEL
;
A
#
# COMPACT_ATOMS: atom_id res chain seq x y z
N MET A 1 -23.71 -5.08 -3.93
CA MET A 1 -24.50 -4.31 -4.89
C MET A 1 -23.67 -3.75 -6.05
N LYS A 2 -22.59 -2.96 -5.87
CA LYS A 2 -21.76 -2.39 -6.97
C LYS A 2 -21.15 -3.45 -7.93
N LYS A 3 -20.70 -4.62 -7.46
CA LYS A 3 -20.17 -5.71 -8.31
C LYS A 3 -21.24 -6.39 -9.17
N PHE A 4 -22.47 -6.45 -8.69
CA PHE A 4 -23.59 -7.05 -9.43
C PHE A 4 -24.06 -6.13 -10.56
N ILE A 5 -24.16 -4.84 -10.28
CA ILE A 5 -24.58 -3.80 -11.22
C ILE A 5 -23.55 -3.64 -12.38
N LYS A 6 -22.26 -3.74 -12.11
CA LYS A 6 -21.18 -3.65 -13.12
C LYS A 6 -21.25 -4.72 -14.22
N LYS A 7 -21.88 -5.87 -13.93
CA LYS A 7 -22.01 -7.00 -14.86
C LYS A 7 -23.08 -6.78 -15.95
N PHE A 8 -24.00 -5.82 -15.74
CA PHE A 8 -25.16 -5.57 -16.59
C PHE A 8 -25.17 -4.19 -17.27
N ILE A 9 -24.20 -3.32 -16.96
CA ILE A 9 -24.09 -1.99 -17.56
C ILE A 9 -22.95 -2.01 -18.58
N PRO A 10 -23.18 -1.61 -19.85
CA PRO A 10 -22.12 -1.40 -20.84
C PRO A 10 -21.02 -0.47 -20.29
N SER A 11 -19.76 -0.67 -20.73
CA SER A 11 -18.59 0.08 -20.26
C SER A 11 -18.80 1.59 -20.30
N ASP A 12 -19.38 2.08 -21.39
CA ASP A 12 -19.60 3.51 -21.65
C ASP A 12 -20.63 4.12 -20.68
N LEU A 13 -21.70 3.40 -20.38
CA LEU A 13 -22.69 3.82 -19.37
C LEU A 13 -22.11 3.77 -17.96
N TRP A 14 -21.16 2.87 -17.70
CA TRP A 14 -20.44 2.82 -16.42
C TRP A 14 -19.53 4.02 -16.21
N ASP A 15 -18.88 4.52 -17.26
CA ASP A 15 -18.05 5.72 -17.20
C ASP A 15 -18.90 6.99 -17.04
N ILE A 16 -20.05 7.07 -17.68
CA ILE A 16 -21.03 8.13 -17.43
C ILE A 16 -21.54 8.09 -15.99
N PHE A 17 -21.85 6.90 -15.47
CA PHE A 17 -22.26 6.73 -14.07
C PHE A 17 -21.16 7.16 -13.09
N ARG A 18 -19.89 6.82 -13.37
CA ARG A 18 -18.73 7.26 -12.58
C ARG A 18 -18.59 8.79 -12.62
N PHE A 19 -18.72 9.39 -13.79
CA PHE A 19 -18.64 10.85 -13.97
C PHE A 19 -19.75 11.57 -13.19
N VAL A 20 -20.99 11.10 -13.32
CA VAL A 20 -22.15 11.62 -12.57
C VAL A 20 -21.95 11.43 -11.06
N HIS A 21 -21.53 10.24 -10.62
CA HIS A 21 -21.28 9.96 -9.21
C HIS A 21 -20.16 10.84 -8.62
N LYS A 22 -19.12 11.18 -9.41
CA LYS A 22 -18.06 12.11 -8.99
C LYS A 22 -18.60 13.50 -8.72
N LYS A 23 -19.50 14.03 -9.57
CA LYS A 23 -20.14 15.35 -9.39
C LYS A 23 -21.02 15.43 -8.13
N PHE A 24 -21.56 14.33 -7.63
CA PHE A 24 -22.39 14.29 -6.44
C PHE A 24 -21.62 14.00 -5.13
N LYS A 25 -20.29 13.82 -5.19
CA LYS A 25 -19.49 13.74 -3.98
C LYS A 25 -19.54 15.10 -3.27
N LYS A 26 -19.97 15.11 -2.01
CA LYS A 26 -19.99 16.32 -1.19
C LYS A 26 -18.84 16.30 -0.19
N PRO A 27 -18.20 17.45 0.07
CA PRO A 27 -17.24 17.58 1.16
C PRO A 27 -17.87 17.21 2.49
N ILE A 28 -17.10 16.57 3.36
CA ILE A 28 -17.45 16.38 4.77
C ILE A 28 -16.88 17.59 5.49
N LYS A 29 -17.76 18.46 6.02
CA LYS A 29 -17.37 19.68 6.70
C LYS A 29 -17.31 19.47 8.19
N ASN A 30 -16.25 20.01 8.81
CA ASN A 30 -16.02 20.00 10.26
C ASN A 30 -16.39 18.64 10.90
N TYR A 31 -15.72 17.59 10.44
CA TYR A 31 -16.04 16.19 10.77
C TYR A 31 -16.12 15.94 12.28
N LEU A 32 -15.22 16.56 13.05
CA LEU A 32 -15.15 16.40 14.51
C LEU A 32 -15.95 17.44 15.29
N LYS A 33 -16.68 18.34 14.59
CA LYS A 33 -17.59 19.33 15.17
C LYS A 33 -16.93 20.22 16.23
N THR A 34 -15.70 20.67 15.95
CA THR A 34 -14.94 21.57 16.82
C THR A 34 -15.08 23.01 16.37
N ASN A 35 -14.71 23.97 17.24
CA ASN A 35 -14.80 25.39 16.96
C ASN A 35 -13.42 26.07 17.15
N PHE A 36 -12.45 25.64 16.33
CA PHE A 36 -11.13 26.26 16.28
C PHE A 36 -11.12 27.45 15.30
N LYS A 37 -10.09 28.28 15.39
CA LYS A 37 -9.89 29.40 14.46
C LYS A 37 -9.45 28.92 13.08
N GLU A 38 -8.64 27.87 13.03
CA GLU A 38 -7.98 27.40 11.82
C GLU A 38 -8.68 26.17 11.23
N ASN A 39 -8.62 26.04 9.90
CA ASN A 39 -9.22 24.91 9.19
C ASN A 39 -8.18 24.19 8.33
N VAL A 40 -8.25 22.86 8.30
CA VAL A 40 -7.50 22.02 7.36
C VAL A 40 -8.43 21.32 6.39
N LEU A 41 -8.02 21.26 5.13
CA LEU A 41 -8.64 20.41 4.11
C LEU A 41 -7.79 19.13 3.96
N ILE A 42 -8.40 17.96 4.21
CA ILE A 42 -7.82 16.66 3.90
C ILE A 42 -8.34 16.21 2.54
N SER A 43 -7.46 16.18 1.53
CA SER A 43 -7.72 15.66 0.19
C SER A 43 -7.20 14.23 0.09
N TYR A 44 -8.04 13.25 0.47
CA TYR A 44 -7.65 11.83 0.47
C TYR A 44 -8.83 10.92 0.14
N ILE A 45 -9.38 10.18 1.09
CA ILE A 45 -10.52 9.28 0.92
C ILE A 45 -11.65 9.66 1.88
N THR A 46 -12.89 9.69 1.39
CA THR A 46 -14.07 10.02 2.23
C THR A 46 -14.81 8.78 2.72
N TYR A 47 -14.54 7.61 2.15
CA TYR A 47 -15.27 6.39 2.45
C TYR A 47 -15.32 6.02 3.95
N PRO A 48 -14.18 5.99 4.71
CA PRO A 48 -14.19 5.57 6.11
C PRO A 48 -14.96 6.55 7.01
N PHE A 49 -15.02 7.82 6.65
CA PHE A 49 -15.77 8.83 7.40
C PHE A 49 -17.29 8.69 7.27
N LYS A 50 -17.77 8.08 6.19
CA LYS A 50 -19.20 7.87 5.90
C LYS A 50 -19.70 6.49 6.31
N ASN A 51 -18.84 5.48 6.23
CA ASN A 51 -19.24 4.07 6.32
C ASN A 51 -18.49 3.28 7.41
N GLY A 52 -17.58 3.93 8.13
CA GLY A 52 -16.72 3.27 9.10
C GLY A 52 -15.58 2.48 8.45
N ILE A 53 -14.83 1.74 9.28
CA ILE A 53 -13.67 0.95 8.85
C ILE A 53 -14.16 -0.38 8.29
N ILE A 54 -13.80 -0.65 7.04
CA ILE A 54 -13.83 -1.99 6.46
C ILE A 54 -12.40 -2.51 6.47
N LEU A 55 -12.15 -3.67 7.08
CA LEU A 55 -10.83 -4.26 7.22
C LEU A 55 -10.33 -4.86 5.89
N GLY A 56 -10.27 -4.05 4.85
CA GLY A 56 -9.73 -4.44 3.55
C GLY A 56 -8.44 -3.71 3.19
N HIS A 57 -8.23 -2.54 3.79
CA HIS A 57 -7.04 -1.72 3.59
C HIS A 57 -6.82 -0.80 4.80
N THR A 58 -5.61 -0.74 5.34
CA THR A 58 -5.28 0.04 6.55
C THR A 58 -5.47 1.54 6.38
N ASN A 59 -5.43 2.05 5.15
CA ASN A 59 -5.67 3.46 4.86
C ASN A 59 -7.01 3.99 5.40
N TYR A 60 -7.99 3.12 5.69
CA TYR A 60 -9.25 3.54 6.30
C TYR A 60 -9.06 3.98 7.76
N ALA A 61 -8.29 3.22 8.54
CA ALA A 61 -7.95 3.59 9.90
C ALA A 61 -7.01 4.81 9.91
N GLU A 62 -6.02 4.82 9.03
CA GLU A 62 -5.06 5.92 8.87
C GLU A 62 -5.75 7.24 8.50
N ALA A 63 -6.71 7.23 7.57
CA ALA A 63 -7.46 8.44 7.19
C ALA A 63 -8.24 9.04 8.39
N LEU A 64 -8.88 8.19 9.19
CA LEU A 64 -9.56 8.64 10.41
C LEU A 64 -8.56 9.21 11.44
N GLU A 65 -7.38 8.58 11.55
CA GLU A 65 -6.36 9.04 12.49
C GLU A 65 -5.71 10.35 12.04
N ILE A 66 -5.49 10.56 10.73
CA ILE A 66 -5.05 11.86 10.17
C ILE A 66 -6.00 12.98 10.63
N ALA A 67 -7.32 12.77 10.52
CA ALA A 67 -8.30 13.77 10.94
C ALA A 67 -8.22 14.06 12.44
N LYS A 68 -8.05 13.03 13.28
CA LYS A 68 -7.90 13.18 14.72
C LYS A 68 -6.61 13.92 15.09
N VAL A 69 -5.49 13.64 14.39
CA VAL A 69 -4.21 14.30 14.64
C VAL A 69 -4.32 15.79 14.34
N PHE A 70 -4.87 16.19 13.19
CA PHE A 70 -5.09 17.61 12.89
C PHE A 70 -6.01 18.30 13.90
N ASN A 71 -7.06 17.60 14.34
CA ASN A 71 -7.96 18.16 15.34
C ASN A 71 -7.26 18.37 16.69
N LYS A 72 -6.44 17.40 17.14
CA LYS A 72 -5.60 17.55 18.36
C LYS A 72 -4.57 18.69 18.25
N LEU A 73 -4.23 19.10 17.02
CA LEU A 73 -3.35 20.26 16.75
C LEU A 73 -4.12 21.58 16.62
N GLY A 74 -5.44 21.59 16.87
CA GLY A 74 -6.25 22.82 16.93
C GLY A 74 -6.89 23.21 15.57
N TYR A 75 -7.12 22.27 14.66
CA TYR A 75 -7.74 22.53 13.36
C TYR A 75 -9.16 21.93 13.29
N ASN A 76 -10.12 22.69 12.75
CA ASN A 76 -11.36 22.11 12.23
C ASN A 76 -11.02 21.33 10.96
N VAL A 77 -11.62 20.15 10.76
CA VAL A 77 -11.22 19.21 9.71
C VAL A 77 -12.33 19.06 8.68
N ASP A 78 -12.08 19.52 7.48
CA ASP A 78 -12.87 19.22 6.29
C ASP A 78 -12.21 18.13 5.46
N ILE A 79 -13.00 17.22 4.85
CA ILE A 79 -12.48 16.08 4.08
C ILE A 79 -13.14 16.02 2.72
N VAL A 80 -12.35 15.78 1.69
CA VAL A 80 -12.78 15.53 0.31
C VAL A 80 -12.06 14.32 -0.26
N ASP A 81 -12.67 13.69 -1.26
CA ASP A 81 -11.95 12.69 -2.05
C ASP A 81 -10.86 13.35 -2.89
N TYR A 82 -9.76 12.66 -3.10
CA TYR A 82 -8.63 13.14 -3.91
C TYR A 82 -8.99 13.45 -5.37
N ASP A 83 -10.10 12.89 -5.89
CA ASP A 83 -10.63 13.11 -7.23
C ASP A 83 -11.82 14.10 -7.25
N TYR A 84 -11.97 14.92 -6.21
CA TYR A 84 -13.02 15.93 -6.13
C TYR A 84 -12.69 17.14 -7.00
N GLU A 85 -13.51 17.38 -8.05
CA GLU A 85 -13.26 18.40 -9.08
C GLU A 85 -14.14 19.65 -8.94
N SER A 86 -15.13 19.65 -8.03
CA SER A 86 -16.04 20.77 -7.84
C SER A 86 -15.37 21.93 -7.09
N ASN A 87 -15.96 23.13 -7.18
CA ASN A 87 -15.42 24.32 -6.54
C ASN A 87 -15.37 24.19 -5.02
N LEU A 88 -14.20 24.54 -4.48
CA LEU A 88 -13.93 24.71 -3.06
C LEU A 88 -13.56 26.16 -2.79
N ASP A 89 -14.01 26.67 -1.67
CA ASP A 89 -13.51 27.93 -1.13
C ASP A 89 -12.19 27.62 -0.42
N TYR A 90 -11.07 27.86 -1.11
CA TYR A 90 -9.73 27.57 -0.58
C TYR A 90 -9.30 28.59 0.47
N ASP A 91 -9.85 29.82 0.44
CA ASP A 91 -9.42 30.91 1.31
C ASP A 91 -9.75 30.67 2.79
N LYS A 92 -10.63 29.74 3.10
CA LYS A 92 -10.95 29.36 4.47
C LYS A 92 -9.93 28.37 5.09
N TYR A 93 -9.02 27.80 4.29
CA TYR A 93 -8.06 26.80 4.79
C TYR A 93 -6.67 27.40 5.01
N SER A 94 -6.08 27.09 6.14
CA SER A 94 -4.68 27.39 6.44
C SER A 94 -3.73 26.25 6.05
N ILE A 95 -4.28 25.03 5.89
CA ILE A 95 -3.53 23.84 5.48
C ILE A 95 -4.35 23.04 4.47
N ILE A 96 -3.68 22.50 3.45
CA ILE A 96 -4.19 21.42 2.60
C ILE A 96 -3.24 20.24 2.71
N PHE A 97 -3.78 19.10 3.13
CA PHE A 97 -3.05 17.85 3.32
C PHE A 97 -3.59 16.77 2.39
N GLY A 98 -2.72 16.03 1.73
CA GLY A 98 -3.10 14.90 0.88
C GLY A 98 -2.56 14.98 -0.53
N PHE A 99 -3.35 14.61 -1.52
CA PHE A 99 -3.00 14.66 -2.95
C PHE A 99 -4.27 14.77 -3.82
N GLY A 100 -4.09 14.82 -5.12
CA GLY A 100 -5.18 14.80 -6.10
C GLY A 100 -5.66 16.17 -6.54
N GLU A 101 -6.85 16.21 -7.12
CA GLU A 101 -7.40 17.42 -7.77
C GLU A 101 -7.56 18.61 -6.79
N PRO A 102 -8.02 18.42 -5.53
CA PRO A 102 -8.13 19.54 -4.60
C PRO A 102 -6.78 20.19 -4.29
N LEU A 103 -5.71 19.39 -4.17
CA LEU A 103 -4.37 19.92 -3.93
C LEU A 103 -3.85 20.68 -5.15
N ILE A 104 -3.99 20.16 -6.37
CA ILE A 104 -3.61 20.85 -7.62
C ILE A 104 -4.37 22.18 -7.74
N ASN A 105 -5.69 22.15 -7.59
CA ASN A 105 -6.52 23.33 -7.74
C ASN A 105 -6.18 24.43 -6.73
N SER A 106 -5.66 24.08 -5.54
CA SER A 106 -5.27 25.08 -4.54
C SER A 106 -4.16 26.01 -5.03
N PHE A 107 -3.26 25.55 -5.90
CA PHE A 107 -2.18 26.38 -6.43
C PHE A 107 -2.67 27.50 -7.35
N TYR A 108 -3.83 27.31 -7.96
CA TYR A 108 -4.40 28.25 -8.95
C TYR A 108 -5.56 29.10 -8.41
N ARG A 109 -6.15 28.71 -7.28
CA ARG A 109 -7.43 29.30 -6.80
C ARG A 109 -7.36 29.90 -5.40
N ARG A 110 -6.19 29.99 -4.80
CA ARG A 110 -5.98 30.61 -3.48
C ARG A 110 -5.65 32.09 -3.62
N ASN A 111 -6.18 32.92 -2.73
CA ASN A 111 -5.86 34.33 -2.64
C ASN A 111 -4.81 34.66 -1.55
N HIS A 112 -4.48 33.69 -0.70
CA HIS A 112 -3.47 33.81 0.36
C HIS A 112 -2.57 32.58 0.41
N LYS A 113 -1.50 32.64 1.17
CA LYS A 113 -0.56 31.55 1.34
C LYS A 113 -1.18 30.44 2.20
N ILE A 114 -1.40 29.27 1.60
CA ILE A 114 -1.87 28.06 2.26
C ILE A 114 -0.69 27.11 2.39
N LEU A 115 -0.47 26.51 3.57
CA LEU A 115 0.53 25.48 3.76
C LEU A 115 0.05 24.19 3.08
N THR A 116 0.83 23.68 2.13
CA THR A 116 0.51 22.47 1.37
C THR A 116 1.41 21.33 1.78
N ILE A 117 0.80 20.17 2.10
CA ILE A 117 1.50 18.96 2.52
C ILE A 117 1.06 17.79 1.63
N TYR A 118 1.96 17.30 0.79
CA TYR A 118 1.68 16.12 -0.03
C TYR A 118 1.83 14.85 0.81
N TYR A 119 0.83 13.97 0.75
CA TYR A 119 0.83 12.67 1.43
C TYR A 119 1.11 11.56 0.44
N GLY A 120 2.36 11.12 0.36
CA GLY A 120 2.83 10.10 -0.58
C GLY A 120 2.59 8.69 -0.06
N THR A 121 1.55 8.03 -0.54
CA THR A 121 1.19 6.66 -0.16
C THR A 121 1.85 5.57 -1.02
N GLY A 122 2.75 5.96 -1.89
CA GLY A 122 3.55 5.12 -2.77
C GLY A 122 4.83 5.83 -3.16
N MET A 123 5.64 5.25 -4.01
CA MET A 123 6.78 5.95 -4.62
C MET A 123 6.30 7.11 -5.51
N HIS A 124 7.20 8.04 -5.80
CA HIS A 124 6.90 9.15 -6.71
C HIS A 124 6.32 8.64 -8.05
N VAL A 125 5.29 9.30 -8.56
CA VAL A 125 4.51 8.84 -9.72
C VAL A 125 5.37 8.52 -10.94
N ILE A 126 6.38 9.34 -11.23
CA ILE A 126 7.30 9.09 -12.35
C ILE A 126 8.08 7.80 -12.13
N HIS A 127 8.61 7.58 -10.92
CA HIS A 127 9.33 6.36 -10.57
C HIS A 127 8.43 5.13 -10.67
N GLN A 128 7.24 5.17 -10.08
CA GLN A 128 6.27 4.08 -10.11
C GLN A 128 5.88 3.70 -11.53
N ASN A 129 5.53 4.69 -12.36
CA ASN A 129 5.12 4.45 -13.75
C ASN A 129 6.26 3.86 -14.58
N HIS A 130 7.48 4.37 -14.42
CA HIS A 130 8.65 3.83 -15.10
C HIS A 130 8.91 2.36 -14.72
N ALA A 131 8.95 2.04 -13.42
CA ALA A 131 9.15 0.68 -12.93
C ALA A 131 8.05 -0.28 -13.42
N THR A 132 6.79 0.14 -13.36
CA THR A 132 5.64 -0.64 -13.83
C THR A 132 5.71 -0.91 -15.33
N LEU A 133 5.98 0.11 -16.15
CA LEU A 133 6.04 -0.04 -17.61
C LEU A 133 7.19 -0.94 -18.03
N LYS A 134 8.36 -0.82 -17.38
CA LYS A 134 9.49 -1.73 -17.58
C LYS A 134 9.11 -3.19 -17.33
N ARG A 135 8.40 -3.47 -16.22
CA ARG A 135 7.92 -4.83 -15.92
C ARG A 135 6.92 -5.36 -16.95
N ILE A 136 5.98 -4.53 -17.39
CA ILE A 136 5.02 -4.90 -18.43
C ILE A 136 5.73 -5.20 -19.75
N GLU A 137 6.75 -4.41 -20.12
CA GLU A 137 7.56 -4.63 -21.31
C GLU A 137 8.35 -5.95 -21.24
N GLU A 138 8.93 -6.29 -20.08
CA GLU A 138 9.63 -7.56 -19.87
C GLU A 138 8.71 -8.76 -20.08
N VAL A 139 7.48 -8.71 -19.53
CA VAL A 139 6.47 -9.75 -19.76
C VAL A 139 6.03 -9.78 -21.23
N TYR A 140 5.86 -8.63 -21.87
CA TYR A 140 5.53 -8.57 -23.30
C TYR A 140 6.60 -9.23 -24.18
N LYS A 141 7.89 -8.95 -23.94
CA LYS A 141 9.00 -9.59 -24.65
C LYS A 141 9.00 -11.12 -24.49
N LYS A 142 8.57 -11.60 -23.32
CA LYS A 142 8.59 -13.02 -22.97
C LYS A 142 7.35 -13.79 -23.44
N LYS A 143 6.16 -13.19 -23.31
CA LYS A 143 4.88 -13.84 -23.54
C LYS A 143 4.14 -13.34 -24.80
N GLY A 144 4.66 -12.30 -25.48
CA GLY A 144 4.03 -11.70 -26.67
C GLY A 144 2.69 -11.02 -26.41
N LYS A 145 2.35 -10.70 -25.14
CA LYS A 145 1.07 -10.10 -24.75
C LYS A 145 1.29 -8.89 -23.85
N LEU A 146 0.67 -7.76 -24.22
CA LEU A 146 0.73 -6.52 -23.46
C LEU A 146 -0.34 -6.53 -22.35
N LEU A 147 0.09 -6.57 -21.07
CA LEU A 147 -0.76 -6.73 -19.89
C LEU A 147 -0.82 -5.43 -19.08
N LEU A 148 -1.33 -4.33 -19.66
CA LEU A 148 -1.44 -3.03 -18.97
C LEU A 148 -2.33 -3.10 -17.71
N GLU A 149 -3.32 -3.98 -17.70
CA GLU A 149 -4.21 -4.19 -16.55
C GLU A 149 -3.49 -4.74 -15.31
N SER A 150 -2.34 -5.39 -15.50
CA SER A 150 -1.52 -5.97 -14.42
C SER A 150 -0.45 -5.01 -13.89
N GLY A 151 -0.47 -3.77 -14.38
CA GLY A 151 0.34 -2.67 -13.87
C GLY A 151 -0.41 -1.82 -12.84
N ARG A 152 0.33 -0.89 -12.23
CA ARG A 152 -0.23 0.19 -11.39
C ARG A 152 0.22 1.53 -11.94
N ILE A 153 -0.38 1.92 -13.07
CA ILE A 153 -0.07 3.16 -13.74
C ILE A 153 -0.94 4.27 -13.16
N VAL A 154 -0.31 5.38 -12.79
CA VAL A 154 -0.99 6.62 -12.40
C VAL A 154 -1.07 7.51 -13.65
N ASP A 155 -2.27 7.69 -14.17
CA ASP A 155 -2.59 8.47 -15.38
C ASP A 155 -2.84 9.96 -15.10
N LYS A 156 -2.63 10.40 -13.86
CA LYS A 156 -2.84 11.77 -13.41
C LYS A 156 -1.52 12.55 -13.30
N ALA A 157 -1.57 13.85 -13.57
CA ALA A 157 -0.43 14.74 -13.46
C ALA A 157 -0.04 15.06 -12.00
N TRP A 158 -0.15 14.10 -11.09
CA TRP A 158 0.14 14.31 -9.67
C TRP A 158 1.63 14.55 -9.38
N SER A 159 2.51 14.19 -10.28
CA SER A 159 3.94 14.52 -10.19
C SER A 159 4.21 16.03 -10.13
N VAL A 160 3.36 16.85 -10.73
CA VAL A 160 3.46 18.32 -10.66
C VAL A 160 3.24 18.81 -9.23
N GLN A 161 2.38 18.16 -8.45
CA GLN A 161 2.10 18.52 -7.05
C GLN A 161 3.34 18.42 -6.18
N THR A 162 4.17 17.40 -6.40
CA THR A 162 5.38 17.18 -5.58
C THR A 162 6.43 18.26 -5.76
N SER A 163 6.42 18.99 -6.89
CA SER A 163 7.31 20.12 -7.15
C SER A 163 6.80 21.45 -6.57
N LEU A 164 5.49 21.54 -6.31
CA LEU A 164 4.82 22.79 -5.91
C LEU A 164 4.48 22.85 -4.42
N VAL A 165 4.39 21.71 -3.74
CA VAL A 165 4.02 21.65 -2.32
C VAL A 165 5.10 22.20 -1.40
N ASP A 166 4.70 22.64 -0.21
CA ASP A 166 5.63 23.11 0.79
C ASP A 166 6.34 21.96 1.50
N ASN A 167 5.65 20.84 1.75
CA ASN A 167 6.20 19.68 2.47
C ASN A 167 5.67 18.37 1.88
N ILE A 168 6.44 17.30 2.13
CA ILE A 168 6.06 15.93 1.75
C ILE A 168 6.16 15.02 2.98
N ILE A 169 5.10 14.23 3.22
CA ILE A 169 5.10 13.11 4.15
C ILE A 169 4.90 11.83 3.32
N THR A 170 5.80 10.85 3.46
CA THR A 170 5.74 9.57 2.74
C THR A 170 5.55 8.40 3.69
N LEU A 171 5.13 7.26 3.14
CA LEU A 171 5.08 5.97 3.80
C LEU A 171 6.18 5.07 3.22
N GLY A 172 6.87 4.28 4.07
CA GLY A 172 7.79 3.24 3.62
C GLY A 172 9.25 3.47 4.01
N ASN A 173 10.17 2.93 3.20
CA ASN A 173 11.62 2.96 3.44
C ASN A 173 12.32 4.15 2.76
N ASP A 174 13.65 4.17 2.84
CA ASP A 174 14.47 5.22 2.24
C ASP A 174 14.40 5.24 0.70
N GLU A 175 14.12 4.11 0.05
CA GLU A 175 13.93 4.07 -1.42
C GLU A 175 12.70 4.87 -1.84
N VAL A 176 11.63 4.83 -1.04
CA VAL A 176 10.45 5.69 -1.25
C VAL A 176 10.84 7.15 -1.12
N VAL A 177 11.55 7.52 -0.06
CA VAL A 177 12.05 8.90 0.14
C VAL A 177 12.91 9.35 -1.04
N ASN A 178 13.88 8.53 -1.46
CA ASN A 178 14.78 8.80 -2.57
C ASN A 178 14.03 9.02 -3.90
N SER A 179 12.92 8.33 -4.11
CA SER A 179 12.09 8.51 -5.31
C SER A 179 11.52 9.94 -5.41
N TYR A 180 11.21 10.56 -4.26
CA TYR A 180 10.72 11.95 -4.19
C TYR A 180 11.84 12.97 -4.19
N GLN A 181 13.00 12.70 -3.57
CA GLN A 181 14.12 13.64 -3.47
C GLN A 181 14.68 14.06 -4.83
N LYS A 182 14.46 13.27 -5.87
CA LYS A 182 14.82 13.65 -7.26
C LYS A 182 14.04 14.89 -7.76
N TYR A 183 12.90 15.20 -7.16
CA TYR A 183 11.98 16.25 -7.58
C TYR A 183 11.63 17.25 -6.48
N PHE A 184 12.14 17.02 -5.26
CA PHE A 184 11.84 17.84 -4.09
C PHE A 184 13.08 17.98 -3.23
N SER A 185 13.58 19.20 -3.09
CA SER A 185 14.88 19.49 -2.44
C SER A 185 14.81 19.68 -0.93
N ARG A 186 13.60 19.84 -0.36
CA ARG A 186 13.41 20.03 1.08
C ARG A 186 13.31 18.70 1.81
N LYS A 187 13.32 18.76 3.16
CA LYS A 187 13.15 17.59 4.02
C LYS A 187 11.85 16.86 3.71
N ILE A 188 11.93 15.54 3.53
CA ILE A 188 10.80 14.63 3.42
C ILE A 188 10.64 13.93 4.77
N TYR A 189 9.42 13.89 5.27
CA TYR A 189 9.06 13.17 6.49
C TYR A 189 8.57 11.77 6.11
N ASN A 190 9.13 10.76 6.77
CA ASN A 190 8.79 9.38 6.47
C ASN A 190 8.19 8.70 7.70
N ILE A 191 6.96 8.19 7.58
CA ILE A 191 6.22 7.55 8.67
C ILE A 191 5.83 6.11 8.28
N PRO A 192 5.66 5.20 9.26
CA PRO A 192 5.23 3.84 8.96
C PRO A 192 3.75 3.76 8.58
N VAL A 193 3.33 2.75 7.83
CA VAL A 193 1.91 2.37 7.72
C VAL A 193 1.45 1.68 9.00
N SER A 194 0.13 1.58 9.19
CA SER A 194 -0.45 0.80 10.29
C SER A 194 -0.80 -0.64 9.86
N TYR A 195 -1.05 -1.51 10.85
CA TYR A 195 -1.60 -2.85 10.64
C TYR A 195 -2.96 -3.01 11.33
N TYR A 196 -3.69 -4.07 10.97
CA TYR A 196 -4.90 -4.49 11.67
C TYR A 196 -4.62 -5.67 12.61
N LYS A 197 -4.98 -5.52 13.89
CA LYS A 197 -4.97 -6.65 14.84
C LYS A 197 -6.20 -7.53 14.57
N LEU A 198 -6.01 -8.59 13.77
CA LEU A 198 -7.10 -9.47 13.31
C LEU A 198 -7.26 -10.71 14.18
N PHE A 199 -6.14 -11.32 14.56
CA PHE A 199 -6.08 -12.57 15.32
C PHE A 199 -5.13 -12.41 16.51
N ASP A 200 -5.17 -13.38 17.43
CA ASP A 200 -4.16 -13.50 18.46
C ASP A 200 -2.84 -14.01 17.83
N HIS A 201 -1.84 -13.12 17.78
CA HIS A 201 -0.55 -13.41 17.18
C HIS A 201 0.27 -14.40 18.02
N GLU A 202 0.14 -14.36 19.37
CA GLU A 202 0.82 -15.29 20.27
C GLU A 202 0.29 -16.71 20.09
N GLU A 203 -1.03 -16.86 19.93
CA GLU A 203 -1.66 -18.15 19.62
C GLU A 203 -1.12 -18.73 18.31
N ILE A 204 -1.07 -17.91 17.25
CA ILE A 204 -0.57 -18.36 15.94
C ILE A 204 0.90 -18.75 16.02
N LEU A 205 1.75 -17.95 16.66
CA LEU A 205 3.18 -18.22 16.77
C LEU A 205 3.48 -19.46 17.63
N ARG A 206 2.76 -19.64 18.74
CA ARG A 206 2.92 -20.79 19.64
C ARG A 206 2.54 -22.11 18.95
N ASN A 207 1.49 -22.09 18.13
CA ASN A 207 0.96 -23.27 17.47
C ASN A 207 1.60 -23.52 16.08
N LYS A 208 2.46 -22.64 15.59
CA LYS A 208 3.08 -22.78 14.27
C LYS A 208 4.11 -23.92 14.27
N ASN A 209 3.91 -24.89 13.39
CA ASN A 209 4.92 -25.94 13.13
C ASN A 209 6.00 -25.39 12.20
N PHE A 210 7.07 -24.84 12.75
CA PHE A 210 8.15 -24.24 11.97
C PHE A 210 8.93 -25.25 11.11
N GLY A 211 8.91 -26.54 11.46
CA GLY A 211 9.53 -27.60 10.65
C GLY A 211 8.84 -27.79 9.29
N ASP A 212 7.52 -27.65 9.27
CA ASP A 212 6.70 -27.71 8.08
C ASP A 212 6.61 -26.32 7.40
N ALA A 213 6.33 -25.30 8.19
CA ALA A 213 6.09 -23.93 7.72
C ALA A 213 7.25 -23.34 6.89
N LYS A 214 8.49 -23.78 7.11
CA LYS A 214 9.66 -23.35 6.35
C LYS A 214 9.59 -23.66 4.85
N ASN A 215 8.72 -24.56 4.43
CA ASN A 215 8.50 -24.92 3.04
C ASN A 215 7.36 -24.15 2.40
N HIS A 216 6.61 -23.32 3.17
CA HIS A 216 5.44 -22.60 2.74
C HIS A 216 5.69 -21.10 2.65
N PHE A 217 5.41 -20.53 1.47
CA PHE A 217 5.59 -19.13 1.13
C PHE A 217 4.24 -18.51 0.78
N LEU A 218 3.95 -17.34 1.33
CA LEU A 218 2.75 -16.59 1.01
C LEU A 218 3.09 -15.44 0.04
N TRP A 219 2.34 -15.31 -1.05
CA TRP A 219 2.19 -14.06 -1.76
C TRP A 219 0.80 -13.48 -1.44
N PHE A 220 0.76 -12.26 -0.91
CA PHE A 220 -0.48 -11.59 -0.54
C PHE A 220 -0.51 -10.18 -1.08
N GLY A 221 -1.42 -9.90 -2.03
CA GLY A 221 -1.50 -8.62 -2.71
C GLY A 221 -2.87 -8.29 -3.29
N SER A 222 -3.03 -7.04 -3.67
CA SER A 222 -4.17 -6.55 -4.46
C SER A 222 -3.85 -6.61 -5.96
N SER A 223 -4.67 -5.97 -6.82
CA SER A 223 -4.42 -5.83 -8.26
C SER A 223 -3.07 -5.17 -8.58
N GLY A 224 -2.60 -5.40 -9.80
CA GLY A 224 -1.26 -5.06 -10.26
C GLY A 224 -0.33 -6.27 -10.13
N LEU A 225 -0.75 -7.43 -10.66
CA LEU A 225 -0.07 -8.71 -10.43
C LEU A 225 1.37 -8.72 -10.97
N ILE A 226 1.62 -8.12 -12.15
CA ILE A 226 2.99 -7.94 -12.70
C ILE A 226 3.76 -6.91 -11.88
N HIS A 227 3.13 -5.79 -11.53
CA HIS A 227 3.75 -4.76 -10.70
C HIS A 227 4.25 -5.34 -9.36
N LYS A 228 3.51 -6.30 -8.79
CA LYS A 228 3.81 -7.00 -7.52
C LYS A 228 4.64 -8.28 -7.70
N GLY A 229 5.12 -8.55 -8.91
CA GLY A 229 6.04 -9.64 -9.23
C GLY A 229 5.47 -11.05 -9.12
N LEU A 230 4.13 -11.22 -9.16
CA LEU A 230 3.53 -12.55 -9.11
C LEU A 230 3.94 -13.41 -10.29
N ASP A 231 4.06 -12.83 -11.48
CA ASP A 231 4.56 -13.51 -12.69
C ASP A 231 5.93 -14.18 -12.49
N LEU A 232 6.85 -13.48 -11.82
CA LEU A 232 8.18 -14.01 -11.52
C LEU A 232 8.10 -15.18 -10.53
N LEU A 233 7.25 -15.08 -9.51
CA LEU A 233 7.07 -16.15 -8.52
C LEU A 233 6.48 -17.41 -9.16
N LEU A 234 5.47 -17.26 -10.02
CA LEU A 234 4.86 -18.37 -10.74
C LEU A 234 5.91 -19.14 -11.57
N GLU A 235 6.80 -18.42 -12.26
CA GLU A 235 7.85 -19.03 -13.06
C GLU A 235 8.95 -19.67 -12.18
N VAL A 236 9.31 -19.05 -11.06
CA VAL A 236 10.36 -19.56 -10.16
C VAL A 236 9.91 -20.79 -9.39
N PHE A 237 8.68 -20.80 -8.83
CA PHE A 237 8.22 -21.92 -8.00
C PHE A 237 7.98 -23.23 -8.77
N LYS A 238 7.83 -23.18 -10.10
CA LYS A 238 7.88 -24.39 -10.94
C LYS A 238 9.19 -25.18 -10.80
N GLY A 239 10.28 -24.49 -10.48
CA GLY A 239 11.60 -25.11 -10.24
C GLY A 239 11.82 -25.61 -8.80
N PHE A 240 10.86 -25.41 -7.89
CA PHE A 240 10.93 -25.81 -6.47
C PHE A 240 9.74 -26.72 -6.08
N PRO A 241 9.64 -27.95 -6.63
CA PRO A 241 8.45 -28.79 -6.44
C PRO A 241 8.17 -29.21 -4.97
N ASN A 242 9.14 -29.05 -4.07
CA ASN A 242 9.03 -29.36 -2.64
C ASN A 242 8.72 -28.11 -1.79
N LEU A 243 8.48 -26.95 -2.39
CA LEU A 243 8.11 -25.72 -1.71
C LEU A 243 6.73 -25.27 -2.20
N ASP A 244 5.88 -24.87 -1.28
CA ASP A 244 4.52 -24.45 -1.56
C ASP A 244 4.39 -22.93 -1.65
N LEU A 245 3.83 -22.43 -2.75
CA LEU A 245 3.46 -21.03 -2.91
C LEU A 245 1.94 -20.86 -2.71
N HIS A 246 1.56 -20.13 -1.67
CA HIS A 246 0.18 -19.76 -1.38
C HIS A 246 -0.11 -18.37 -1.93
N ILE A 247 -1.11 -18.23 -2.82
CA ILE A 247 -1.44 -16.97 -3.50
C ILE A 247 -2.80 -16.46 -3.01
N CYS A 248 -2.78 -15.32 -2.33
CA CYS A 248 -3.97 -14.60 -1.87
C CYS A 248 -4.05 -13.23 -2.57
N GLY A 249 -5.01 -13.08 -3.49
CA GLY A 249 -5.22 -11.85 -4.23
C GLY A 249 -6.35 -11.96 -5.26
N PRO A 250 -6.83 -10.83 -5.79
CA PRO A 250 -7.98 -10.79 -6.70
C PRO A 250 -7.58 -11.13 -8.16
N ILE A 251 -7.07 -12.34 -8.41
CA ILE A 251 -6.60 -12.81 -9.73
C ILE A 251 -7.66 -12.61 -10.82
N ASP A 252 -8.94 -12.85 -10.49
CA ASP A 252 -10.06 -12.69 -11.43
C ASP A 252 -10.28 -11.24 -11.91
N ASN A 253 -9.68 -10.24 -11.24
CA ASN A 253 -9.77 -8.86 -11.71
C ASN A 253 -8.83 -8.57 -12.89
N GLU A 254 -7.89 -9.48 -13.21
CA GLU A 254 -6.91 -9.36 -14.28
C GLU A 254 -7.00 -10.58 -15.22
N PRO A 255 -8.07 -10.67 -16.03
CA PRO A 255 -8.39 -11.87 -16.80
C PRO A 255 -7.34 -12.23 -17.85
N LYS A 256 -6.63 -11.27 -18.43
CA LYS A 256 -5.56 -11.55 -19.40
C LYS A 256 -4.34 -12.15 -18.71
N PHE A 257 -3.95 -11.65 -17.52
CA PHE A 257 -2.91 -12.27 -16.69
C PHE A 257 -3.30 -13.70 -16.33
N LYS A 258 -4.52 -13.89 -15.81
CA LYS A 258 -5.06 -15.21 -15.47
C LYS A 258 -5.00 -16.18 -16.64
N ALA A 259 -5.32 -15.74 -17.85
CA ALA A 259 -5.31 -16.58 -19.04
C ALA A 259 -3.89 -17.01 -19.44
N ILE A 260 -2.90 -16.09 -19.34
CA ILE A 260 -1.51 -16.37 -19.73
C ILE A 260 -0.79 -17.27 -18.72
N TYR A 261 -1.08 -17.12 -17.44
CA TYR A 261 -0.49 -17.88 -16.33
C TYR A 261 -1.42 -18.95 -15.77
N TYR A 262 -2.43 -19.40 -16.57
CA TYR A 262 -3.43 -20.35 -16.10
C TYR A 262 -2.83 -21.67 -15.63
N GLU A 263 -1.86 -22.19 -16.39
CA GLU A 263 -1.18 -23.44 -16.07
C GLU A 263 -0.42 -23.36 -14.74
N GLU A 264 0.31 -22.27 -14.55
CA GLU A 264 1.04 -22.04 -13.31
C GLU A 264 0.10 -21.86 -12.11
N LEU A 265 -0.98 -21.08 -12.30
CA LEU A 265 -1.93 -20.76 -11.22
C LEU A 265 -2.78 -21.94 -10.75
N TYR A 266 -3.12 -22.88 -11.65
CA TYR A 266 -4.16 -23.86 -11.35
C TYR A 266 -3.76 -25.32 -11.59
N ASN A 267 -2.72 -25.59 -12.37
CA ASN A 267 -2.29 -26.96 -12.71
C ASN A 267 -0.92 -27.33 -12.14
N THR A 268 -0.21 -26.39 -11.49
CA THR A 268 1.09 -26.65 -10.83
C THR A 268 0.84 -27.10 -9.39
N LYS A 269 1.25 -28.31 -9.04
CA LYS A 269 0.88 -28.99 -7.77
C LYS A 269 1.23 -28.23 -6.49
N ASN A 270 2.35 -27.50 -6.50
CA ASN A 270 2.87 -26.74 -5.36
C ASN A 270 2.52 -25.25 -5.40
N ILE A 271 1.59 -24.84 -6.27
CA ILE A 271 1.08 -23.47 -6.34
C ILE A 271 -0.42 -23.48 -5.99
N HIS A 272 -0.79 -22.82 -4.90
CA HIS A 272 -2.13 -22.83 -4.35
C HIS A 272 -2.77 -21.45 -4.48
N THR A 273 -3.69 -21.30 -5.44
CA THR A 273 -4.38 -20.02 -5.72
C THR A 273 -5.72 -19.96 -5.00
N TYR A 274 -5.83 -19.11 -3.98
CA TYR A 274 -7.03 -18.94 -3.15
C TYR A 274 -7.94 -17.80 -3.63
N GLY A 275 -7.50 -16.97 -4.57
CA GLY A 275 -8.23 -15.78 -4.96
C GLY A 275 -8.27 -14.72 -3.87
N TYR A 276 -9.27 -13.82 -3.94
CA TYR A 276 -9.46 -12.81 -2.90
C TYR A 276 -9.83 -13.45 -1.56
N GLN A 277 -9.08 -13.11 -0.52
CA GLN A 277 -9.34 -13.57 0.85
C GLN A 277 -9.87 -12.44 1.73
N ASN A 278 -10.92 -12.73 2.49
CA ASN A 278 -11.28 -11.86 3.62
C ASN A 278 -10.26 -12.10 4.73
N ILE A 279 -9.52 -11.05 5.08
CA ILE A 279 -8.43 -11.14 6.08
C ILE A 279 -8.89 -11.52 7.49
N GLN A 280 -10.20 -11.46 7.79
CA GLN A 280 -10.79 -11.90 9.05
C GLN A 280 -11.27 -13.36 9.03
N SER A 281 -11.18 -14.03 7.87
CA SER A 281 -11.70 -15.38 7.73
C SER A 281 -10.80 -16.42 8.39
N LYS A 282 -11.42 -17.52 8.83
CA LYS A 282 -10.67 -18.71 9.29
C LYS A 282 -9.73 -19.22 8.20
N SER A 283 -10.18 -19.25 6.94
CA SER A 283 -9.35 -19.67 5.80
C SER A 283 -8.06 -18.86 5.71
N PHE A 284 -8.12 -17.53 5.86
CA PHE A 284 -6.93 -16.70 5.86
C PHE A 284 -6.03 -16.96 7.09
N LYS A 285 -6.63 -17.13 8.29
CA LYS A 285 -5.89 -17.53 9.51
C LYS A 285 -5.13 -18.84 9.28
N ASP A 286 -5.78 -19.84 8.67
CA ASP A 286 -5.19 -21.15 8.40
C ASP A 286 -4.00 -21.04 7.42
N ILE A 287 -4.11 -20.18 6.37
CA ILE A 287 -3.02 -19.95 5.41
C ILE A 287 -1.81 -19.31 6.09
N ILE A 288 -1.98 -18.20 6.83
CA ILE A 288 -0.87 -17.50 7.48
C ILE A 288 -0.22 -18.34 8.59
N SER A 289 -0.98 -19.24 9.21
CA SER A 289 -0.45 -20.18 10.22
C SER A 289 0.47 -21.23 9.61
N LYS A 290 0.24 -21.62 8.36
CA LYS A 290 1.08 -22.57 7.61
C LYS A 290 2.39 -21.99 7.13
N CYS A 291 2.44 -20.69 6.77
CA CYS A 291 3.59 -20.09 6.11
C CYS A 291 4.61 -19.54 7.11
N ALA A 292 5.91 -19.77 6.87
CA ALA A 292 6.97 -19.08 7.58
C ALA A 292 7.39 -17.78 6.89
N PHE A 293 7.13 -17.65 5.58
CA PHE A 293 7.61 -16.53 4.78
C PHE A 293 6.48 -15.81 4.04
N ILE A 294 6.59 -14.49 3.93
CA ILE A 294 5.87 -13.67 2.95
C ILE A 294 6.86 -13.28 1.84
N ILE A 295 6.58 -13.61 0.58
CA ILE A 295 7.43 -13.28 -0.56
C ILE A 295 6.73 -12.27 -1.46
N PHE A 296 7.35 -11.08 -1.64
CA PHE A 296 6.70 -9.98 -2.32
C PHE A 296 7.69 -9.15 -3.17
N PRO A 297 8.04 -9.64 -4.38
CA PRO A 297 9.00 -8.99 -5.28
C PRO A 297 8.32 -7.86 -6.09
N SER A 298 7.86 -6.81 -5.41
CA SER A 298 7.25 -5.67 -6.09
C SER A 298 8.29 -4.75 -6.73
N CYS A 299 7.94 -4.12 -7.85
CA CYS A 299 8.81 -3.16 -8.53
C CYS A 299 8.69 -1.73 -8.00
N SER A 300 7.63 -1.39 -7.28
CA SER A 300 7.43 -0.07 -6.69
C SER A 300 6.22 -0.08 -5.75
N GLU A 301 6.42 0.18 -4.47
CA GLU A 301 5.34 0.37 -3.50
C GLU A 301 5.68 1.54 -2.55
N GLY A 302 4.70 1.93 -1.72
CA GLY A 302 5.00 2.69 -0.51
C GLY A 302 5.46 1.71 0.56
N GLU A 303 4.59 1.39 1.51
CA GLU A 303 4.81 0.29 2.45
C GLU A 303 3.56 -0.60 2.38
N PRO A 304 3.61 -1.78 1.72
CA PRO A 304 2.41 -2.55 1.43
C PRO A 304 1.80 -3.14 2.71
N SER A 305 0.64 -2.61 3.10
CA SER A 305 -0.07 -3.08 4.29
C SER A 305 -0.42 -4.57 4.25
N SER A 306 -0.51 -5.19 3.07
CA SER A 306 -0.68 -6.64 2.95
C SER A 306 0.50 -7.42 3.53
N VAL A 307 1.73 -6.95 3.32
CA VAL A 307 2.95 -7.56 3.90
C VAL A 307 2.99 -7.30 5.40
N ILE A 308 2.83 -6.03 5.82
CA ILE A 308 2.86 -5.64 7.23
C ILE A 308 1.80 -6.41 8.06
N ASN A 309 0.59 -6.58 7.54
CA ASN A 309 -0.48 -7.31 8.23
C ASN A 309 -0.17 -8.79 8.50
N VAL A 310 0.70 -9.43 7.73
CA VAL A 310 1.07 -10.83 7.98
C VAL A 310 2.39 -10.97 8.73
N MET A 311 3.28 -9.97 8.67
CA MET A 311 4.49 -9.90 9.49
C MET A 311 4.15 -9.90 10.99
N VAL A 312 3.01 -9.33 11.40
CA VAL A 312 2.49 -9.40 12.79
C VAL A 312 2.32 -10.85 13.28
N TYR A 313 2.10 -11.79 12.37
CA TYR A 313 1.99 -13.24 12.67
C TYR A 313 3.28 -13.99 12.41
N GLY A 314 4.40 -13.26 12.32
CA GLY A 314 5.74 -13.80 12.20
C GLY A 314 6.08 -14.38 10.82
N LEU A 315 5.39 -13.97 9.76
CA LEU A 315 5.84 -14.30 8.41
C LEU A 315 7.05 -13.43 8.07
N ILE A 316 8.20 -14.08 7.90
CA ILE A 316 9.47 -13.41 7.60
C ILE A 316 9.41 -12.86 6.17
N PRO A 317 9.63 -11.55 5.94
CA PRO A 317 9.55 -10.99 4.60
C PRO A 317 10.76 -11.34 3.73
N ILE A 318 10.45 -11.73 2.49
CA ILE A 318 11.37 -11.89 1.38
C ILE A 318 10.96 -10.89 0.33
N VAL A 319 11.63 -9.73 0.27
CA VAL A 319 11.13 -8.55 -0.44
C VAL A 319 12.24 -7.83 -1.19
N THR A 320 11.88 -7.11 -2.24
CA THR A 320 12.77 -6.12 -2.87
C THR A 320 12.82 -4.85 -2.03
N ASN A 321 13.89 -4.07 -2.11
CA ASN A 321 13.94 -2.73 -1.52
C ASN A 321 12.84 -1.82 -2.08
N ALA A 322 12.51 -2.00 -3.38
CA ALA A 322 11.41 -1.30 -4.06
C ALA A 322 10.00 -1.66 -3.53
N ALA A 323 9.85 -2.70 -2.71
CA ALA A 323 8.60 -2.98 -2.00
C ALA A 323 8.31 -1.96 -0.89
N GLY A 324 9.26 -1.09 -0.54
CA GLY A 324 9.05 -0.05 0.46
C GLY A 324 9.13 -0.51 1.91
N ILE A 325 9.38 -1.80 2.16
CA ILE A 325 9.60 -2.35 3.51
C ILE A 325 11.00 -1.96 4.00
N ARG A 326 11.09 -1.53 5.25
CA ARG A 326 12.40 -1.30 5.90
C ARG A 326 13.06 -2.63 6.21
N ILE A 327 14.12 -2.97 5.45
CA ILE A 327 14.86 -4.21 5.63
C ILE A 327 15.53 -4.24 7.02
N LYS A 328 15.30 -5.33 7.74
CA LYS A 328 15.88 -5.60 9.06
C LYS A 328 16.70 -6.90 9.02
N ASP A 329 17.37 -7.22 10.13
CA ASP A 329 18.26 -8.39 10.25
C ASP A 329 17.54 -9.75 10.14
N PHE A 330 16.23 -9.80 10.36
CA PHE A 330 15.42 -11.00 10.17
C PHE A 330 14.92 -11.18 8.74
N ASP A 331 14.94 -10.14 7.92
CA ASP A 331 14.42 -10.15 6.55
C ASP A 331 15.39 -10.82 5.57
N ILE A 332 14.87 -11.17 4.41
CA ILE A 332 15.68 -11.67 3.28
C ILE A 332 15.43 -10.74 2.09
N GLU A 333 16.46 -10.03 1.69
CA GLU A 333 16.37 -9.11 0.58
C GLU A 333 16.50 -9.83 -0.77
N ILE A 334 15.58 -9.51 -1.70
CA ILE A 334 15.70 -9.79 -3.13
C ILE A 334 16.45 -8.60 -3.73
N LYS A 335 17.72 -8.79 -4.09
CA LYS A 335 18.60 -7.69 -4.51
C LYS A 335 18.19 -7.07 -5.83
N GLU A 336 17.78 -7.91 -6.78
CA GLU A 336 17.34 -7.51 -8.11
C GLU A 336 16.01 -8.16 -8.46
N LEU A 337 15.19 -7.50 -9.26
CA LEU A 337 13.89 -8.02 -9.67
C LEU A 337 14.05 -9.00 -10.86
N THR A 338 14.78 -10.07 -10.61
CA THR A 338 15.06 -11.17 -11.55
C THR A 338 14.70 -12.51 -10.94
N GLN A 339 14.50 -13.53 -11.81
CA GLN A 339 14.24 -14.89 -11.32
C GLN A 339 15.42 -15.45 -10.51
N GLU A 340 16.64 -15.15 -10.95
CA GLU A 340 17.88 -15.60 -10.31
C GLU A 340 18.00 -15.06 -8.89
N SER A 341 17.78 -13.76 -8.71
CA SER A 341 17.83 -13.15 -7.38
C SER A 341 16.70 -13.63 -6.46
N ILE A 342 15.51 -13.92 -7.02
CA ILE A 342 14.40 -14.53 -6.26
C ILE A 342 14.77 -15.97 -5.84
N LYS A 343 15.38 -16.79 -6.72
CA LYS A 343 15.86 -18.14 -6.38
C LYS A 343 16.92 -18.10 -5.29
N GLU A 344 17.86 -17.17 -5.37
CA GLU A 344 18.87 -16.97 -4.32
C GLU A 344 18.24 -16.64 -2.97
N ALA A 345 17.24 -15.75 -2.95
CA ALA A 345 16.53 -15.38 -1.73
C ALA A 345 15.73 -16.57 -1.14
N ILE A 346 15.06 -17.35 -1.98
CA ILE A 346 14.37 -18.59 -1.57
C ILE A 346 15.39 -19.58 -1.00
N ASN A 347 16.52 -19.81 -1.67
CA ASN A 347 17.56 -20.73 -1.17
C ASN A 347 18.13 -20.28 0.18
N LYS A 348 18.33 -18.97 0.39
CA LYS A 348 18.71 -18.44 1.70
C LYS A 348 17.65 -18.78 2.77
N ALA A 349 16.37 -18.64 2.45
CA ALA A 349 15.26 -18.91 3.36
C ALA A 349 15.21 -20.38 3.79
N ILE A 350 15.25 -21.31 2.84
CA ILE A 350 15.13 -22.75 3.13
C ILE A 350 16.39 -23.37 3.80
N ASN A 351 17.54 -22.73 3.65
CA ASN A 351 18.79 -23.12 4.30
C ASN A 351 18.86 -22.69 5.78
N LEU A 352 17.96 -21.84 6.25
CA LEU A 352 17.84 -21.53 7.67
C LEU A 352 17.38 -22.79 8.43
N ASN A 353 17.99 -23.04 9.59
CA ASN A 353 17.48 -24.08 10.47
C ASN A 353 16.18 -23.63 11.18
N VAL A 354 15.45 -24.59 11.75
CA VAL A 354 14.14 -24.35 12.35
C VAL A 354 14.21 -23.35 13.50
N ASP A 355 15.26 -23.40 14.32
CA ASP A 355 15.42 -22.51 15.47
C ASP A 355 15.68 -21.07 15.02
N GLU A 356 16.47 -20.87 13.98
CA GLU A 356 16.72 -19.56 13.39
C GLU A 356 15.45 -18.98 12.75
N ILE A 357 14.66 -19.79 12.05
CA ILE A 357 13.36 -19.36 11.49
C ILE A 357 12.42 -18.94 12.63
N LYS A 358 12.33 -19.74 13.69
CA LYS A 358 11.50 -19.42 14.86
C LYS A 358 11.93 -18.10 15.52
N LYS A 359 13.23 -17.90 15.73
CA LYS A 359 13.81 -16.68 16.31
C LYS A 359 13.49 -15.45 15.44
N ARG A 360 13.72 -15.54 14.13
CA ARG A 360 13.40 -14.46 13.17
C ARG A 360 11.91 -14.15 13.12
N SER A 361 11.06 -15.19 13.11
CA SER A 361 9.60 -15.07 13.10
C SER A 361 9.09 -14.32 14.34
N LEU A 362 9.58 -14.67 15.54
CA LEU A 362 9.23 -13.99 16.78
C LEU A 362 9.70 -12.52 16.76
N LYS A 363 10.92 -12.26 16.30
CA LYS A 363 11.45 -10.91 16.18
C LYS A 363 10.66 -10.08 15.18
N CYS A 364 10.34 -10.66 14.00
CA CYS A 364 9.52 -10.03 12.99
C CYS A 364 8.16 -9.59 13.55
N ALA A 365 7.45 -10.48 14.26
CA ALA A 365 6.17 -10.16 14.86
C ALA A 365 6.29 -9.01 15.87
N ASN A 366 7.23 -9.11 16.82
CA ASN A 366 7.41 -8.11 17.87
C ASN A 366 7.78 -6.74 17.31
N ASP A 367 8.74 -6.68 16.38
CA ASP A 367 9.15 -5.43 15.76
C ASP A 367 8.01 -4.81 14.96
N THR A 368 7.26 -5.62 14.22
CA THR A 368 6.12 -5.13 13.44
C THR A 368 5.01 -4.56 14.32
N ILE A 369 4.69 -5.23 15.43
CA ILE A 369 3.69 -4.74 16.39
C ILE A 369 4.10 -3.38 16.98
N ASN A 370 5.37 -3.22 17.32
CA ASN A 370 5.87 -1.98 17.91
C ASN A 370 5.96 -0.83 16.89
N ASP A 371 6.43 -1.13 15.66
CA ASP A 371 6.74 -0.10 14.67
C ASP A 371 5.55 0.29 13.80
N HIS A 372 4.50 -0.55 13.71
CA HIS A 372 3.38 -0.38 12.78
C HIS A 372 2.00 -0.32 13.47
N SER A 373 1.95 -0.13 14.80
CA SER A 373 0.67 0.11 15.46
C SER A 373 0.03 1.42 14.97
N ILE A 374 -1.30 1.53 15.07
CA ILE A 374 -2.01 2.79 14.71
C ILE A 374 -1.59 3.93 15.65
N GLU A 375 -1.21 3.62 16.89
CA GLU A 375 -0.67 4.58 17.87
C GLU A 375 0.70 5.08 17.41
N LYS A 376 1.57 4.20 16.90
CA LYS A 376 2.88 4.57 16.35
C LYS A 376 2.71 5.44 15.10
N TYR A 377 1.83 5.05 14.18
CA TYR A 377 1.47 5.87 13.02
C TYR A 377 1.02 7.28 13.46
N SER A 378 0.08 7.37 14.40
CA SER A 378 -0.44 8.63 14.93
C SER A 378 0.66 9.50 15.55
N TYR A 379 1.54 8.88 16.33
CA TYR A 379 2.67 9.56 16.97
C TYR A 379 3.64 10.15 15.95
N GLU A 380 4.08 9.35 14.97
CA GLU A 380 5.03 9.80 13.94
C GLU A 380 4.41 10.86 13.02
N LEU A 381 3.13 10.72 12.65
CA LEU A 381 2.40 11.73 11.90
C LEU A 381 2.33 13.05 12.68
N LYS A 382 1.95 12.99 13.96
CA LYS A 382 1.86 14.18 14.82
C LYS A 382 3.22 14.87 14.95
N LYS A 383 4.28 14.11 15.15
CA LYS A 383 5.66 14.62 15.24
C LYS A 383 6.09 15.32 13.94
N ALA A 384 5.83 14.71 12.79
CA ALA A 384 6.10 15.32 11.48
C ALA A 384 5.33 16.63 11.30
N LEU A 385 4.03 16.64 11.63
CA LEU A 385 3.19 17.83 11.51
C LEU A 385 3.65 18.96 12.46
N ILE A 386 4.05 18.66 13.69
CA ILE A 386 4.59 19.67 14.63
C ILE A 386 5.87 20.30 14.06
N ASP A 387 6.80 19.50 13.53
CA ASP A 387 8.04 20.04 12.93
C ASP A 387 7.74 20.89 11.68
N ILE A 388 6.76 20.50 10.86
CA ILE A 388 6.30 21.29 9.70
C ILE A 388 5.68 22.62 10.14
N LEU A 389 4.80 22.58 11.15
CA LEU A 389 4.08 23.76 11.62
C LEU A 389 4.99 24.76 12.36
N SER A 390 6.00 24.29 13.08
CA SER A 390 6.97 25.18 13.75
C SER A 390 7.75 26.04 12.76
N LYS A 391 8.01 25.53 11.56
CA LYS A 391 8.72 26.23 10.47
C LYS A 391 7.82 27.11 9.61
N LYS A 392 6.48 27.03 9.77
CA LYS A 392 5.52 27.89 9.04
C LYS A 392 5.74 29.38 9.29
N HIS A 393 6.29 29.74 10.45
CA HIS A 393 6.54 31.14 10.86
C HIS A 393 7.88 31.69 10.32
N GLU A 394 8.72 30.84 9.73
CA GLU A 394 10.03 31.23 9.15
C GLU A 394 9.97 31.45 7.62
N LEU A 395 8.83 31.13 6.99
CA LEU A 395 8.54 31.26 5.54
C LEU A 395 7.55 32.41 5.28
#